data_bb01d83d8dede53b4f79419344cf259a
#
_entry.id   bb01d83d8dede53b4f79419344cf259a
#
_cell.length_a   1.000
_cell.length_b   1.000
_cell.length_c   1.000
_cell.angle_alpha   90.00
_cell.angle_beta   90.00
_cell.angle_gamma   90.00
#
_symmetry.space_group_name_H-M   'P 1'
#
loop_
_entity.id
_entity.type
_entity.pdbx_description
1 polymer ?
#
loop_
_entity_poly.entity_id
_entity_poly.type
_entity_poly.pdbx_seq_one_letter_code
_entity_poly.pdbx_strand_id
1 'polypeptide(L)'
;HYHNPTDDYLSYNIWQWQENQIGKETSFSNFDYFGRSGLVTYQSETNLDYVHLIIKKADWSSQTIDYTIRLLPAHLVTEVWILEGDHQVYYSRQAAITSHYYKYRNPHAFDMAVSSKEFDRHWGYQGSLGVFYQADKTEFKLWAPTAKAVEVVIYKDASNQASIWKTISLKRGRDFSTDHTKNTIGVWQGSISEDLAKRAYQYRVIFDHEEYLTRDPYSQATSPDGKRTAIVTDQERNPLGFQVKQRQEAHWRVKNACQAVIYEMHIRDL
;
A
#
# COMPACT_ATOMS: atom_id res chain seq x y z
N HIS A 1 -0.95 1.97 -21.53
CA HIS A 1 -0.90 1.83 -20.07
C HIS A 1 0.28 0.95 -19.70
N TYR A 2 1.07 1.39 -18.73
CA TYR A 2 2.26 0.69 -18.25
C TYR A 2 2.21 0.53 -16.74
N HIS A 3 2.40 -0.69 -16.28
CA HIS A 3 2.45 -1.04 -14.86
C HIS A 3 3.83 -1.54 -14.48
N ASN A 4 4.42 -0.88 -13.47
CA ASN A 4 5.64 -1.33 -12.83
C ASN A 4 5.32 -1.79 -11.40
N PRO A 5 5.50 -3.07 -11.05
CA PRO A 5 5.13 -3.60 -9.75
C PRO A 5 5.93 -3.01 -8.57
N THR A 6 7.01 -2.29 -8.82
CA THR A 6 7.78 -1.58 -7.79
C THR A 6 7.36 -0.12 -7.63
N ASP A 7 6.35 0.35 -8.39
CA ASP A 7 5.93 1.76 -8.47
C ASP A 7 7.08 2.75 -8.82
N ASP A 8 8.16 2.25 -9.40
CA ASP A 8 9.25 3.10 -9.90
C ASP A 8 8.94 3.53 -11.34
N TYR A 9 8.40 4.73 -11.48
CA TYR A 9 8.10 5.34 -12.78
C TYR A 9 9.03 6.54 -13.06
N LEU A 10 10.02 6.78 -12.20
CA LEU A 10 10.88 7.93 -12.35
C LEU A 10 11.72 7.83 -13.64
N SER A 11 11.65 8.87 -14.46
CA SER A 11 12.37 8.99 -15.71
C SER A 11 12.02 7.95 -16.78
N TYR A 12 10.94 7.18 -16.60
CA TYR A 12 10.46 6.29 -17.66
C TYR A 12 9.68 7.05 -18.72
N ASN A 13 9.87 6.68 -19.99
CA ASN A 13 9.15 7.18 -21.15
C ASN A 13 8.93 6.06 -22.18
N ILE A 14 8.21 6.40 -23.24
CA ILE A 14 7.89 5.50 -24.33
C ILE A 14 8.78 5.88 -25.52
N TRP A 15 9.62 4.95 -25.97
CA TRP A 15 10.31 5.03 -27.25
C TRP A 15 9.52 4.23 -28.26
N GLN A 16 9.15 4.87 -29.38
CA GLN A 16 8.25 4.28 -30.37
C GLN A 16 8.80 4.45 -31.77
N TRP A 17 8.57 3.47 -32.63
CA TRP A 17 8.95 3.56 -34.04
C TRP A 17 8.03 2.73 -34.94
N GLN A 18 8.12 3.00 -36.21
CA GLN A 18 7.54 2.20 -37.29
C GLN A 18 8.68 1.63 -38.11
N GLU A 19 8.41 0.59 -38.89
CA GLU A 19 9.41 0.04 -39.81
C GLU A 19 9.96 1.14 -40.73
N ASN A 20 11.28 1.18 -40.84
CA ASN A 20 12.01 2.14 -41.68
C ASN A 20 11.85 3.63 -41.29
N GLN A 21 11.40 3.92 -40.06
CA GLN A 21 11.32 5.29 -39.56
C GLN A 21 12.20 5.48 -38.31
N ILE A 22 12.64 6.73 -38.12
CA ILE A 22 13.39 7.13 -36.93
C ILE A 22 12.45 7.08 -35.71
N GLY A 23 12.89 6.42 -34.64
CA GLY A 23 12.13 6.36 -33.40
C GLY A 23 11.93 7.72 -32.74
N LYS A 24 10.86 7.85 -32.00
CA LYS A 24 10.46 9.06 -31.29
C LYS A 24 10.18 8.75 -29.81
N GLU A 25 10.56 9.67 -28.94
CA GLU A 25 10.27 9.61 -27.53
C GLU A 25 8.93 10.30 -27.19
N THR A 26 8.14 9.67 -26.36
CA THR A 26 6.89 10.22 -25.81
C THR A 26 6.86 10.01 -24.29
N SER A 27 6.56 11.05 -23.55
CA SER A 27 6.43 10.97 -22.10
C SER A 27 5.07 10.39 -21.70
N PHE A 28 5.04 9.72 -20.55
CA PHE A 28 3.78 9.42 -19.89
C PHE A 28 3.10 10.72 -19.44
N SER A 29 1.83 10.87 -19.77
CA SER A 29 1.06 12.10 -19.51
C SER A 29 0.16 11.98 -18.28
N ASN A 30 -0.28 10.77 -17.95
CA ASN A 30 -1.25 10.53 -16.89
C ASN A 30 -0.83 9.37 -15.98
N PHE A 31 -1.50 9.29 -14.84
CA PHE A 31 -1.47 8.16 -13.94
C PHE A 31 -2.90 7.64 -13.81
N ASP A 32 -3.10 6.33 -13.98
CA ASP A 32 -4.37 5.65 -13.79
C ASP A 32 -4.23 4.48 -12.81
N TYR A 33 -5.30 3.70 -12.58
CA TYR A 33 -5.27 2.57 -11.64
C TYR A 33 -4.30 1.46 -12.01
N PHE A 34 -3.92 1.40 -13.27
CA PHE A 34 -3.01 0.40 -13.73
C PHE A 34 -1.55 0.84 -13.54
N GLY A 35 -1.30 2.14 -13.64
CA GLY A 35 0.01 2.74 -13.54
C GLY A 35 0.14 4.02 -14.34
N ARG A 36 1.16 4.14 -15.18
CA ARG A 36 1.33 5.29 -16.07
C ARG A 36 0.65 5.05 -17.41
N SER A 37 0.03 6.09 -17.94
CA SER A 37 -0.52 6.08 -19.29
C SER A 37 0.04 7.19 -20.14
N GLY A 38 0.23 6.93 -21.43
CA GLY A 38 0.71 7.87 -22.43
C GLY A 38 -0.02 7.67 -23.75
N LEU A 39 -0.20 8.74 -24.49
CA LEU A 39 -0.78 8.71 -25.82
C LEU A 39 0.32 8.86 -26.88
N VAL A 40 0.43 7.86 -27.72
CA VAL A 40 1.34 7.84 -28.84
C VAL A 40 0.56 8.11 -30.12
N THR A 41 1.01 9.09 -30.90
CA THR A 41 0.36 9.47 -32.14
C THR A 41 1.26 9.11 -33.30
N TYR A 42 0.71 8.38 -34.24
CA TYR A 42 1.34 8.05 -35.53
C TYR A 42 0.64 8.80 -36.64
N GLN A 43 1.44 9.32 -37.58
CA GLN A 43 0.95 9.84 -38.85
C GLN A 43 1.30 8.82 -39.92
N SER A 44 0.30 8.27 -40.54
CA SER A 44 0.50 7.33 -41.67
C SER A 44 -0.43 7.68 -42.80
N GLU A 45 0.13 7.72 -44.00
CA GLU A 45 -0.63 7.84 -45.26
C GLU A 45 -1.17 6.49 -45.76
N THR A 46 -0.78 5.40 -45.08
CA THR A 46 -1.18 4.02 -45.39
C THR A 46 -1.78 3.36 -44.15
N ASN A 47 -2.59 2.32 -44.35
CA ASN A 47 -3.07 1.49 -43.25
C ASN A 47 -1.87 0.85 -42.52
N LEU A 48 -1.67 1.28 -41.29
CA LEU A 48 -0.60 0.79 -40.46
C LEU A 48 -1.14 -0.37 -39.61
N ASP A 49 -0.58 -1.56 -39.80
CA ASP A 49 -1.02 -2.75 -39.04
C ASP A 49 -0.32 -2.90 -37.70
N TYR A 50 0.94 -2.47 -37.63
CA TYR A 50 1.79 -2.63 -36.46
C TYR A 50 2.60 -1.39 -36.16
N VAL A 51 2.88 -1.19 -34.86
CA VAL A 51 3.85 -0.24 -34.36
C VAL A 51 4.72 -0.91 -33.29
N HIS A 52 5.90 -0.36 -33.08
CA HIS A 52 6.83 -0.89 -32.11
C HIS A 52 7.04 0.12 -30.99
N LEU A 53 7.23 -0.37 -29.77
CA LEU A 53 7.59 0.47 -28.63
C LEU A 53 8.44 -0.25 -27.60
N ILE A 54 9.22 0.53 -26.87
CA ILE A 54 9.96 0.17 -25.68
C ILE A 54 9.57 1.12 -24.57
N ILE A 55 9.39 0.64 -23.36
CA ILE A 55 9.33 1.47 -22.18
C ILE A 55 10.74 1.52 -21.59
N LYS A 56 11.31 2.71 -21.46
CA LYS A 56 12.71 2.88 -21.05
C LYS A 56 12.91 4.05 -20.12
N LYS A 57 14.00 4.05 -19.36
CA LYS A 57 14.48 5.25 -18.68
C LYS A 57 15.07 6.23 -19.71
N ALA A 58 14.98 7.53 -19.40
CA ALA A 58 15.48 8.58 -20.29
C ALA A 58 16.95 8.39 -20.69
N ASP A 59 17.76 7.89 -19.77
CA ASP A 59 19.19 7.64 -19.93
C ASP A 59 19.53 6.22 -20.49
N TRP A 60 18.50 5.43 -20.86
CA TRP A 60 18.64 4.04 -21.31
C TRP A 60 19.27 3.07 -20.28
N SER A 61 19.34 3.44 -19.02
CA SER A 61 19.86 2.59 -17.96
C SER A 61 18.96 1.38 -17.65
N SER A 62 17.71 1.43 -18.07
CA SER A 62 16.74 0.34 -17.97
C SER A 62 15.73 0.45 -19.11
N GLN A 63 15.34 -0.69 -19.65
CA GLN A 63 14.34 -0.78 -20.70
C GLN A 63 13.62 -2.12 -20.68
N THR A 64 12.39 -2.14 -21.21
CA THR A 64 11.66 -3.37 -21.51
C THR A 64 12.21 -4.04 -22.78
N ILE A 65 11.62 -5.17 -23.14
CA ILE A 65 11.79 -5.72 -24.50
C ILE A 65 11.11 -4.82 -25.54
N ASP A 66 11.36 -5.10 -26.79
CA ASP A 66 10.68 -4.49 -27.93
C ASP A 66 9.27 -5.11 -28.05
N TYR A 67 8.25 -4.29 -27.83
CA TYR A 67 6.87 -4.72 -28.03
C TYR A 67 6.41 -4.38 -29.45
N THR A 68 5.80 -5.37 -30.11
CA THR A 68 5.07 -5.16 -31.36
C THR A 68 3.59 -5.06 -31.08
N ILE A 69 3.01 -3.90 -31.33
CA ILE A 69 1.61 -3.61 -31.09
C ILE A 69 0.85 -3.73 -32.40
N ARG A 70 -0.10 -4.64 -32.46
CA ARG A 70 -1.03 -4.73 -33.58
C ARG A 70 -2.10 -3.65 -33.41
N LEU A 71 -2.26 -2.80 -34.40
CA LEU A 71 -3.30 -1.79 -34.41
C LEU A 71 -4.65 -2.42 -34.76
N LEU A 72 -5.71 -1.94 -34.15
CA LEU A 72 -7.07 -2.40 -34.38
C LEU A 72 -7.74 -1.45 -35.39
N PRO A 73 -7.87 -1.83 -36.67
CA PRO A 73 -8.26 -0.89 -37.75
C PRO A 73 -9.69 -0.36 -37.58
N ALA A 74 -10.53 -1.02 -36.81
CA ALA A 74 -11.89 -0.57 -36.52
C ALA A 74 -11.96 0.52 -35.43
N HIS A 75 -10.83 0.86 -34.81
CA HIS A 75 -10.76 1.82 -33.72
C HIS A 75 -9.81 2.97 -34.04
N LEU A 76 -10.24 4.20 -33.76
CA LEU A 76 -9.38 5.39 -33.89
C LEU A 76 -8.21 5.35 -32.89
N VAL A 77 -8.36 4.66 -31.80
CA VAL A 77 -7.35 4.45 -30.75
C VAL A 77 -7.26 2.98 -30.43
N THR A 78 -6.04 2.43 -30.44
CA THR A 78 -5.76 1.10 -29.91
C THR A 78 -5.17 1.25 -28.52
N GLU A 79 -5.86 0.77 -27.51
CA GLU A 79 -5.37 0.77 -26.13
C GLU A 79 -4.65 -0.54 -25.83
N VAL A 80 -3.50 -0.45 -25.16
CA VAL A 80 -2.73 -1.61 -24.73
C VAL A 80 -2.25 -1.45 -23.30
N TRP A 81 -2.11 -2.57 -22.61
CA TRP A 81 -1.62 -2.68 -21.24
C TRP A 81 -0.34 -3.52 -21.24
N ILE A 82 0.72 -2.95 -20.68
CA ILE A 82 2.06 -3.52 -20.63
C ILE A 82 2.47 -3.65 -19.16
N LEU A 83 2.97 -4.81 -18.79
CA LEU A 83 3.48 -5.12 -17.45
C LEU A 83 5.01 -5.17 -17.51
N GLU A 84 5.67 -4.49 -16.58
CA GLU A 84 7.13 -4.51 -16.49
C GLU A 84 7.66 -5.95 -16.37
N GLY A 85 8.54 -6.32 -17.29
CA GLY A 85 9.17 -7.64 -17.38
C GLY A 85 8.27 -8.75 -17.94
N ASP A 86 7.02 -8.46 -18.35
CA ASP A 86 6.20 -9.38 -19.14
C ASP A 86 6.49 -9.20 -20.63
N HIS A 87 6.54 -10.28 -21.36
CA HIS A 87 6.75 -10.25 -22.81
C HIS A 87 5.44 -10.11 -23.60
N GLN A 88 4.32 -10.11 -22.89
CA GLN A 88 3.00 -10.09 -23.50
C GLN A 88 2.39 -8.67 -23.53
N VAL A 89 1.72 -8.35 -24.64
CA VAL A 89 0.89 -7.14 -24.76
C VAL A 89 -0.57 -7.54 -24.55
N TYR A 90 -1.26 -6.81 -23.72
CA TYR A 90 -2.68 -7.02 -23.43
C TYR A 90 -3.51 -5.92 -24.09
N TYR A 91 -4.62 -6.31 -24.73
CA TYR A 91 -5.55 -5.42 -25.43
C TYR A 91 -6.80 -5.09 -24.62
N SER A 92 -6.82 -5.45 -23.36
CA SER A 92 -7.80 -4.99 -22.40
C SER A 92 -7.19 -4.97 -20.99
N ARG A 93 -7.66 -4.03 -20.17
CA ARG A 93 -7.26 -3.96 -18.75
C ARG A 93 -7.57 -5.27 -18.03
N GLN A 94 -8.75 -5.83 -18.28
CA GLN A 94 -9.15 -7.09 -17.64
C GLN A 94 -8.18 -8.23 -17.95
N ALA A 95 -7.77 -8.38 -19.20
CA ALA A 95 -6.80 -9.42 -19.58
C ALA A 95 -5.45 -9.23 -18.87
N ALA A 96 -4.98 -7.97 -18.74
CA ALA A 96 -3.74 -7.66 -18.05
C ALA A 96 -3.82 -8.02 -16.55
N ILE A 97 -4.84 -7.53 -15.84
CA ILE A 97 -4.97 -7.74 -14.38
C ILE A 97 -5.30 -9.17 -13.99
N THR A 98 -5.91 -9.96 -14.89
CA THR A 98 -6.17 -11.39 -14.65
C THR A 98 -5.01 -12.29 -15.07
N SER A 99 -3.98 -11.73 -15.70
CA SER A 99 -2.80 -12.49 -16.10
C SER A 99 -2.08 -13.08 -14.87
N HIS A 100 -1.45 -14.23 -15.08
CA HIS A 100 -0.62 -14.83 -14.05
C HIS A 100 0.51 -13.87 -13.61
N TYR A 101 1.08 -13.16 -14.57
CA TYR A 101 2.18 -12.23 -14.33
C TYR A 101 1.77 -11.07 -13.40
N TYR A 102 0.61 -10.44 -13.66
CA TYR A 102 0.08 -9.37 -12.82
C TYR A 102 -0.23 -9.85 -11.40
N LYS A 103 -0.91 -10.98 -11.26
CA LYS A 103 -1.32 -11.54 -9.97
C LYS A 103 -0.15 -11.82 -9.03
N TYR A 104 0.97 -12.28 -9.57
CA TYR A 104 2.13 -12.66 -8.75
C TYR A 104 3.18 -11.57 -8.56
N ARG A 105 3.12 -10.49 -9.33
CA ARG A 105 4.10 -9.40 -9.26
C ARG A 105 3.53 -8.05 -8.86
N ASN A 106 2.23 -7.85 -9.02
CA ASN A 106 1.61 -6.58 -8.66
C ASN A 106 1.32 -6.52 -7.16
N PRO A 107 1.97 -5.60 -6.41
CA PRO A 107 1.66 -5.37 -5.01
C PRO A 107 0.23 -4.85 -4.76
N HIS A 108 -0.47 -4.42 -5.80
CA HIS A 108 -1.85 -3.92 -5.77
C HIS A 108 -2.87 -4.88 -6.38
N ALA A 109 -2.53 -6.19 -6.55
CA ALA A 109 -3.42 -7.16 -7.18
C ALA A 109 -4.63 -7.47 -6.30
N PHE A 110 -5.74 -6.81 -6.58
CA PHE A 110 -7.03 -7.07 -5.93
C PHE A 110 -7.71 -8.36 -6.39
N ASP A 111 -7.24 -8.96 -7.49
CA ASP A 111 -7.85 -10.15 -8.08
C ASP A 111 -7.58 -11.42 -7.26
N MET A 112 -6.65 -11.35 -6.34
CA MET A 112 -6.38 -12.45 -5.43
C MET A 112 -7.40 -12.41 -4.30
N ALA A 113 -8.20 -13.45 -4.15
CA ALA A 113 -9.19 -13.51 -3.07
C ALA A 113 -8.51 -13.38 -1.71
N VAL A 114 -8.96 -12.44 -0.89
CA VAL A 114 -8.36 -12.13 0.43
C VAL A 114 -8.35 -13.36 1.35
N SER A 115 -9.29 -14.28 1.18
CA SER A 115 -9.38 -15.54 1.94
C SER A 115 -8.51 -16.68 1.34
N SER A 116 -7.78 -16.42 0.27
CA SER A 116 -6.98 -17.47 -0.38
C SER A 116 -5.62 -17.68 0.32
N LYS A 117 -5.12 -18.90 0.24
CA LYS A 117 -3.77 -19.22 0.71
C LYS A 117 -2.68 -18.50 -0.11
N GLU A 118 -2.99 -18.17 -1.35
CA GLU A 118 -2.14 -17.39 -2.24
C GLU A 118 -1.99 -15.96 -1.74
N PHE A 119 -3.10 -15.33 -1.30
CA PHE A 119 -3.08 -14.01 -0.69
C PHE A 119 -2.21 -14.00 0.57
N ASP A 120 -2.42 -14.96 1.47
CA ASP A 120 -1.63 -15.07 2.70
C ASP A 120 -0.15 -15.28 2.41
N ARG A 121 0.17 -16.15 1.45
CA ARG A 121 1.56 -16.41 1.05
C ARG A 121 2.24 -15.17 0.49
N HIS A 122 1.52 -14.38 -0.28
CA HIS A 122 2.06 -13.19 -0.94
C HIS A 122 2.15 -11.99 0.01
N TRP A 123 1.10 -11.72 0.76
CA TRP A 123 0.96 -10.51 1.55
C TRP A 123 1.16 -10.70 3.05
N GLY A 124 1.22 -11.93 3.52
CA GLY A 124 1.32 -12.23 4.94
C GLY A 124 2.49 -11.54 5.61
N TYR A 125 2.25 -11.00 6.81
CA TYR A 125 3.25 -10.36 7.66
C TYR A 125 3.04 -10.77 9.11
N GLN A 126 4.10 -11.20 9.78
CA GLN A 126 4.08 -11.67 11.17
C GLN A 126 4.91 -10.80 12.12
N GLY A 127 5.40 -9.67 11.65
CA GLY A 127 6.11 -8.71 12.50
C GLY A 127 5.16 -7.82 13.30
N SER A 128 5.74 -6.97 14.14
CA SER A 128 4.98 -6.03 14.97
C SER A 128 4.38 -4.90 14.12
N LEU A 129 3.11 -4.56 14.39
CA LEU A 129 2.35 -3.50 13.74
C LEU A 129 1.82 -2.52 14.78
N GLY A 130 1.37 -1.35 14.33
CA GLY A 130 0.86 -0.28 15.17
C GLY A 130 1.85 0.86 15.39
N VAL A 131 1.72 1.56 16.50
CA VAL A 131 2.57 2.67 16.90
C VAL A 131 3.63 2.25 17.92
N PHE A 132 4.87 2.67 17.67
CA PHE A 132 6.02 2.44 18.57
C PHE A 132 6.49 3.81 19.04
N TYR A 133 5.99 4.22 20.19
CA TYR A 133 6.28 5.52 20.78
C TYR A 133 7.58 5.50 21.59
N GLN A 134 8.42 6.49 21.33
CA GLN A 134 9.52 6.94 22.18
C GLN A 134 9.48 8.47 22.22
N ALA A 135 10.02 9.08 23.26
CA ALA A 135 9.93 10.54 23.44
C ALA A 135 10.64 11.35 22.33
N ASP A 136 11.68 10.79 21.74
CA ASP A 136 12.46 11.39 20.66
C ASP A 136 12.07 10.92 19.27
N LYS A 137 11.31 9.82 19.17
CA LYS A 137 10.91 9.22 17.90
C LYS A 137 9.66 8.36 18.05
N THR A 138 8.72 8.55 17.16
CA THR A 138 7.56 7.66 17.03
C THR A 138 7.57 6.99 15.66
N GLU A 139 7.45 5.66 15.63
CA GLU A 139 7.34 4.89 14.40
C GLU A 139 5.91 4.37 14.24
N PHE A 140 5.45 4.31 12.98
CA PHE A 140 4.14 3.80 12.60
C PHE A 140 4.32 2.67 11.59
N LYS A 141 3.58 1.56 11.81
CA LYS A 141 3.56 0.43 10.88
C LYS A 141 2.13 -0.06 10.70
N LEU A 142 1.66 -0.07 9.46
CA LEU A 142 0.33 -0.56 9.09
C LEU A 142 0.46 -1.62 8.00
N TRP A 143 -0.21 -2.75 8.18
CA TRP A 143 -0.40 -3.72 7.11
C TRP A 143 -1.65 -3.34 6.32
N ALA A 144 -1.45 -2.89 5.09
CA ALA A 144 -2.50 -2.49 4.16
C ALA A 144 -2.05 -2.83 2.72
N PRO A 145 -2.04 -4.12 2.36
CA PRO A 145 -1.42 -4.60 1.12
C PRO A 145 -2.07 -4.04 -0.14
N THR A 146 -3.35 -3.73 -0.09
CA THR A 146 -4.12 -3.26 -1.25
C THR A 146 -4.20 -1.74 -1.35
N ALA A 147 -3.67 -1.00 -0.36
CA ALA A 147 -3.65 0.46 -0.39
C ALA A 147 -2.69 1.00 -1.46
N LYS A 148 -3.00 2.12 -2.06
CA LYS A 148 -2.13 2.87 -2.99
C LYS A 148 -1.22 3.86 -2.27
N ALA A 149 -1.74 4.45 -1.20
CA ALA A 149 -0.98 5.31 -0.31
C ALA A 149 -1.54 5.21 1.11
N VAL A 150 -0.69 5.48 2.08
CA VAL A 150 -1.07 5.56 3.49
C VAL A 150 -0.42 6.78 4.11
N GLU A 151 -1.22 7.53 4.84
CA GLU A 151 -0.77 8.68 5.62
C GLU A 151 -1.16 8.51 7.08
N VAL A 152 -0.36 9.08 7.98
CA VAL A 152 -0.72 9.25 9.38
C VAL A 152 -1.16 10.69 9.60
N VAL A 153 -2.41 10.88 9.98
CA VAL A 153 -2.99 12.17 10.34
C VAL A 153 -2.90 12.31 11.85
N ILE A 154 -2.04 13.21 12.33
CA ILE A 154 -1.75 13.42 13.75
C ILE A 154 -2.49 14.65 14.22
N TYR A 155 -3.16 14.54 15.35
CA TYR A 155 -3.95 15.61 15.98
C TYR A 155 -3.18 16.27 17.12
N LYS A 156 -3.55 17.51 17.46
CA LYS A 156 -2.89 18.31 18.52
C LYS A 156 -2.96 17.65 19.89
N ASP A 157 -4.06 16.97 20.17
CA ASP A 157 -4.31 16.24 21.41
C ASP A 157 -5.25 15.06 21.15
N ALA A 158 -5.60 14.30 22.19
CA ALA A 158 -6.46 13.12 22.09
C ALA A 158 -7.96 13.44 22.17
N SER A 159 -8.38 14.69 22.17
CA SER A 159 -9.81 15.06 22.14
C SER A 159 -10.42 14.83 20.75
N ASN A 160 -11.73 14.58 20.70
CA ASN A 160 -12.43 14.40 19.43
C ASN A 160 -12.54 15.70 18.61
N GLN A 161 -12.33 16.86 19.23
CA GLN A 161 -12.38 18.20 18.62
C GLN A 161 -10.99 18.70 18.21
N ALA A 162 -9.92 18.00 18.57
CA ALA A 162 -8.57 18.44 18.22
C ALA A 162 -8.40 18.60 16.71
N SER A 163 -7.82 19.73 16.32
CA SER A 163 -7.46 19.97 14.92
C SER A 163 -6.25 19.12 14.50
N ILE A 164 -6.12 18.88 13.21
CA ILE A 164 -4.93 18.24 12.64
C ILE A 164 -3.71 19.11 12.96
N TRP A 165 -2.68 18.47 13.46
CA TRP A 165 -1.40 19.09 13.71
C TRP A 165 -0.42 18.86 12.56
N LYS A 166 -0.32 17.59 12.10
CA LYS A 166 0.60 17.20 11.05
C LYS A 166 0.08 15.96 10.32
N THR A 167 0.42 15.85 9.05
CA THR A 167 0.23 14.61 8.27
C THR A 167 1.57 14.16 7.73
N ILE A 168 1.84 12.86 7.82
CA ILE A 168 3.06 12.25 7.28
C ILE A 168 2.68 11.09 6.36
N SER A 169 3.34 11.00 5.21
CA SER A 169 3.16 9.87 4.29
C SER A 169 4.03 8.71 4.71
N LEU A 170 3.47 7.50 4.73
CA LEU A 170 4.20 6.27 4.97
C LEU A 170 4.78 5.73 3.67
N LYS A 171 5.86 4.97 3.79
CA LYS A 171 6.49 4.27 2.67
C LYS A 171 6.12 2.79 2.71
N ARG A 172 5.77 2.23 1.57
CA ARG A 172 5.55 0.79 1.42
C ARG A 172 6.88 0.05 1.50
N GLY A 173 6.90 -1.08 2.18
CA GLY A 173 8.02 -2.01 2.16
C GLY A 173 8.18 -2.66 0.78
N ARG A 174 9.41 -3.08 0.47
CA ARG A 174 9.78 -3.60 -0.87
C ARG A 174 10.27 -5.05 -0.84
N ASP A 175 10.47 -5.62 0.33
CA ASP A 175 11.06 -6.95 0.47
C ASP A 175 9.97 -8.00 0.44
N PHE A 176 9.94 -8.79 -0.65
CA PHE A 176 9.12 -9.98 -0.73
C PHE A 176 9.85 -11.16 -0.08
N SER A 177 9.16 -11.91 0.78
CA SER A 177 9.67 -13.14 1.36
C SER A 177 8.53 -14.10 1.68
N THR A 178 8.77 -15.39 1.49
CA THR A 178 7.89 -16.45 2.00
C THR A 178 8.02 -16.64 3.52
N ASP A 179 9.09 -16.13 4.12
CA ASP A 179 9.21 -15.91 5.56
C ASP A 179 8.46 -14.62 5.91
N HIS A 180 7.26 -14.76 6.44
CA HIS A 180 6.37 -13.64 6.74
C HIS A 180 6.92 -12.68 7.81
N THR A 181 7.95 -13.04 8.55
CA THR A 181 8.64 -12.12 9.47
C THR A 181 9.48 -11.08 8.70
N LYS A 182 9.84 -11.37 7.46
CA LYS A 182 10.66 -10.54 6.57
C LYS A 182 9.91 -9.95 5.39
N ASN A 183 8.67 -10.40 5.15
CA ASN A 183 7.86 -9.96 4.03
C ASN A 183 7.24 -8.58 4.30
N THR A 184 7.78 -7.52 3.70
CA THR A 184 7.34 -6.14 3.97
C THR A 184 6.45 -5.53 2.88
N ILE A 185 6.22 -6.22 1.74
CA ILE A 185 5.49 -5.65 0.59
C ILE A 185 4.07 -5.17 0.88
N GLY A 186 3.42 -5.76 1.90
CA GLY A 186 2.08 -5.34 2.37
C GLY A 186 2.12 -4.31 3.51
N VAL A 187 3.30 -3.91 3.98
CA VAL A 187 3.49 -3.08 5.17
C VAL A 187 3.86 -1.65 4.77
N TRP A 188 3.18 -0.70 5.36
CA TRP A 188 3.47 0.73 5.26
C TRP A 188 4.13 1.19 6.54
N GLN A 189 5.23 1.94 6.44
CA GLN A 189 5.99 2.38 7.60
C GLN A 189 6.53 3.80 7.45
N GLY A 190 6.68 4.48 8.57
CA GLY A 190 7.28 5.81 8.65
C GLY A 190 7.51 6.22 10.08
N SER A 191 8.24 7.29 10.28
CA SER A 191 8.56 7.81 11.60
C SER A 191 8.58 9.32 11.62
N ILE A 192 8.47 9.87 12.82
CA ILE A 192 8.62 11.28 13.11
C ILE A 192 9.51 11.43 14.36
N SER A 193 10.50 12.34 14.28
CA SER A 193 11.44 12.61 15.36
C SER A 193 10.92 13.76 16.25
N GLU A 194 9.74 13.53 16.84
CA GLU A 194 9.06 14.49 17.73
C GLU A 194 8.33 13.72 18.82
N ASP A 195 8.16 14.34 19.98
CA ASP A 195 7.35 13.78 21.09
C ASP A 195 5.86 13.85 20.74
N LEU A 196 5.24 12.68 20.63
CA LEU A 196 3.82 12.55 20.33
C LEU A 196 2.99 12.08 21.54
N ALA A 197 3.53 12.10 22.75
CA ALA A 197 2.76 11.77 23.96
C ALA A 197 1.49 12.62 24.04
N LYS A 198 0.38 12.01 24.46
CA LYS A 198 -0.95 12.64 24.62
C LYS A 198 -1.58 13.15 23.32
N ARG A 199 -0.98 12.87 22.16
CA ARG A 199 -1.61 13.14 20.87
C ARG A 199 -2.47 11.95 20.45
N ALA A 200 -3.30 12.19 19.45
CA ALA A 200 -4.02 11.13 18.75
C ALA A 200 -3.67 11.13 17.29
N TYR A 201 -3.91 10.00 16.62
CA TYR A 201 -3.76 9.87 15.19
C TYR A 201 -4.82 8.97 14.58
N GLN A 202 -4.92 9.05 13.26
CA GLN A 202 -5.66 8.11 12.41
C GLN A 202 -4.81 7.80 11.18
N TYR A 203 -5.03 6.65 10.57
CA TYR A 203 -4.53 6.39 9.24
C TYR A 203 -5.52 6.89 8.19
N ARG A 204 -5.02 7.62 7.21
CA ARG A 204 -5.71 7.85 5.94
C ARG A 204 -5.20 6.82 4.97
N VAL A 205 -6.06 5.87 4.60
CA VAL A 205 -5.75 4.80 3.66
C VAL A 205 -6.41 5.13 2.34
N ILE A 206 -5.60 5.25 1.29
CA ILE A 206 -6.02 5.71 -0.03
C ILE A 206 -5.99 4.52 -0.99
N PHE A 207 -7.11 4.29 -1.64
CA PHE A 207 -7.31 3.33 -2.72
C PHE A 207 -7.52 4.08 -4.04
N ASP A 208 -7.83 3.37 -5.13
CA ASP A 208 -7.95 3.98 -6.45
C ASP A 208 -9.01 5.07 -6.53
N HIS A 209 -10.15 4.90 -5.85
CA HIS A 209 -11.30 5.83 -5.91
C HIS A 209 -11.82 6.25 -4.56
N GLU A 210 -11.27 5.71 -3.50
CA GLU A 210 -11.78 5.86 -2.16
C GLU A 210 -10.66 6.15 -1.18
N GLU A 211 -10.93 6.96 -0.19
CA GLU A 211 -10.06 7.12 0.96
C GLU A 211 -10.83 6.87 2.25
N TYR A 212 -10.17 6.28 3.21
CA TYR A 212 -10.72 6.02 4.52
C TYR A 212 -9.84 6.62 5.60
N LEU A 213 -10.46 7.41 6.46
CA LEU A 213 -9.82 7.88 7.68
C LEU A 213 -10.23 6.94 8.82
N THR A 214 -9.30 6.13 9.29
CA THR A 214 -9.58 5.03 10.22
C THR A 214 -8.65 5.03 11.41
N ARG A 215 -9.14 4.46 12.49
CA ARG A 215 -8.35 4.17 13.69
C ARG A 215 -7.35 3.04 13.38
N ASP A 216 -6.22 3.03 14.09
CA ASP A 216 -5.27 1.94 14.02
C ASP A 216 -5.89 0.63 14.54
N PRO A 217 -5.90 -0.46 13.75
CA PRO A 217 -6.35 -1.77 14.23
C PRO A 217 -5.58 -2.31 15.43
N TYR A 218 -4.33 -1.87 15.60
CA TYR A 218 -3.44 -2.26 16.70
C TYR A 218 -3.43 -1.24 17.85
N SER A 219 -4.47 -0.41 17.93
CA SER A 219 -4.62 0.62 18.92
C SER A 219 -4.63 0.05 20.34
N GLN A 220 -3.74 0.54 21.20
CA GLN A 220 -3.68 0.16 22.62
C GLN A 220 -4.44 1.14 23.53
N ALA A 221 -4.74 2.33 23.03
CA ALA A 221 -5.54 3.35 23.68
C ALA A 221 -6.29 4.18 22.64
N THR A 222 -7.44 4.70 23.00
CA THR A 222 -8.28 5.49 22.11
C THR A 222 -8.68 6.83 22.72
N SER A 223 -9.04 7.77 21.87
CA SER A 223 -9.78 8.96 22.25
C SER A 223 -11.19 8.60 22.75
N PRO A 224 -11.93 9.53 23.37
CA PRO A 224 -13.32 9.30 23.71
C PRO A 224 -14.13 8.74 22.55
N ASP A 225 -15.06 7.82 22.83
CA ASP A 225 -15.89 7.10 21.87
C ASP A 225 -15.10 6.28 20.82
N GLY A 226 -13.82 6.01 21.08
CA GLY A 226 -12.98 5.20 20.21
C GLY A 226 -12.73 5.78 18.81
N LYS A 227 -12.87 7.09 18.62
CA LYS A 227 -12.79 7.71 17.28
C LYS A 227 -11.37 7.72 16.71
N ARG A 228 -10.37 7.94 17.57
CA ARG A 228 -8.96 8.04 17.19
C ARG A 228 -8.10 7.12 18.02
N THR A 229 -6.93 6.75 17.54
CA THR A 229 -5.91 6.09 18.35
C THR A 229 -5.18 7.13 19.17
N ALA A 230 -5.09 6.93 20.48
CA ALA A 230 -4.32 7.79 21.38
C ALA A 230 -2.92 7.23 21.57
N ILE A 231 -1.93 8.13 21.58
CA ILE A 231 -0.54 7.78 21.88
C ILE A 231 -0.31 8.01 23.36
N VAL A 232 -0.12 6.92 24.09
CA VAL A 232 0.06 6.91 25.53
C VAL A 232 1.42 6.35 25.88
N THR A 233 2.00 6.87 26.96
CA THR A 233 3.25 6.37 27.51
C THR A 233 3.04 5.07 28.28
N ASP A 234 4.11 4.31 28.50
CA ASP A 234 4.03 3.12 29.34
C ASP A 234 3.60 3.42 30.77
N GLN A 235 3.96 4.58 31.29
CA GLN A 235 3.56 5.01 32.62
C GLN A 235 2.06 5.30 32.70
N GLU A 236 1.46 5.89 31.65
CA GLU A 236 0.02 6.14 31.57
C GLU A 236 -0.77 4.82 31.44
N ARG A 237 -0.23 3.85 30.71
CA ARG A 237 -0.85 2.51 30.55
C ARG A 237 -0.77 1.65 31.80
N ASN A 238 0.30 1.77 32.55
CA ASN A 238 0.59 0.95 33.73
C ASN A 238 0.56 1.83 35.00
N PRO A 239 -0.61 1.99 35.64
CA PRO A 239 -0.73 2.77 36.88
C PRO A 239 0.22 2.26 37.94
N LEU A 240 0.68 3.18 38.77
CA LEU A 240 1.58 2.86 39.88
C LEU A 240 1.03 1.72 40.74
N GLY A 241 1.83 0.70 41.00
CA GLY A 241 1.46 -0.48 41.80
C GLY A 241 0.76 -1.62 41.04
N PHE A 242 0.34 -1.42 39.78
CA PHE A 242 -0.35 -2.45 39.00
C PHE A 242 0.49 -3.72 38.83
N GLN A 243 1.77 -3.57 38.45
CA GLN A 243 2.67 -4.71 38.27
C GLN A 243 2.98 -5.46 39.56
N VAL A 244 3.03 -4.77 40.71
CA VAL A 244 3.24 -5.37 42.02
C VAL A 244 2.07 -6.29 42.38
N LYS A 245 0.84 -5.82 42.17
CA LYS A 245 -0.37 -6.59 42.39
C LYS A 245 -0.43 -7.85 41.52
N GLN A 246 -0.09 -7.72 40.23
CA GLN A 246 -0.01 -8.86 39.32
C GLN A 246 0.95 -9.97 39.81
N ARG A 247 2.09 -9.62 40.41
CA ARG A 247 3.06 -10.60 40.94
C ARG A 247 2.53 -11.30 42.19
N GLN A 248 1.86 -10.58 43.06
CA GLN A 248 1.28 -11.13 44.28
C GLN A 248 0.14 -12.12 44.03
N GLU A 249 -0.63 -11.89 42.96
CA GLU A 249 -1.78 -12.71 42.58
C GLU A 249 -1.45 -13.75 41.49
N ALA A 250 -0.19 -14.01 41.22
CA ALA A 250 0.24 -14.92 40.16
C ALA A 250 -0.30 -16.36 40.28
N HIS A 251 -0.62 -16.80 41.49
CA HIS A 251 -1.18 -18.13 41.76
C HIS A 251 -2.65 -18.28 41.30
N TRP A 252 -3.37 -17.19 41.11
CA TRP A 252 -4.74 -17.18 40.59
C TRP A 252 -4.83 -17.19 39.05
N ARG A 253 -3.69 -17.10 38.36
CA ARG A 253 -3.70 -17.05 36.93
C ARG A 253 -4.12 -18.38 36.33
N VAL A 254 -5.08 -18.31 35.42
CA VAL A 254 -5.44 -19.44 34.57
C VAL A 254 -4.25 -19.82 33.67
N LYS A 255 -3.97 -21.11 33.57
CA LYS A 255 -2.86 -21.62 32.73
C LYS A 255 -3.19 -21.61 31.26
N ASN A 256 -4.48 -21.62 30.94
CA ASN A 256 -4.99 -21.66 29.55
C ASN A 256 -6.21 -20.74 29.47
N ALA A 257 -6.33 -20.01 28.38
CA ALA A 257 -7.48 -19.13 28.12
C ALA A 257 -8.83 -19.84 28.22
N CYS A 258 -8.90 -21.12 27.85
CA CYS A 258 -10.12 -21.94 28.00
C CYS A 258 -10.55 -22.21 29.46
N GLN A 259 -9.70 -21.92 30.44
CA GLN A 259 -10.03 -22.01 31.86
C GLN A 259 -10.55 -20.69 32.42
N ALA A 260 -10.55 -19.62 31.64
CA ALA A 260 -11.06 -18.32 32.05
C ALA A 260 -12.59 -18.30 31.94
N VAL A 261 -13.24 -17.79 32.98
CA VAL A 261 -14.64 -17.36 32.93
C VAL A 261 -14.63 -15.87 32.71
N ILE A 262 -15.10 -15.43 31.53
CA ILE A 262 -15.15 -14.02 31.18
C ILE A 262 -16.56 -13.51 31.40
N TYR A 263 -16.68 -12.47 32.25
CA TYR A 263 -17.92 -11.75 32.49
C TYR A 263 -17.76 -10.32 31.94
N GLU A 264 -18.56 -9.97 30.94
CA GLU A 264 -18.63 -8.63 30.37
C GLU A 264 -19.86 -7.93 30.92
N MET A 265 -19.69 -6.75 31.46
CA MET A 265 -20.78 -5.94 31.97
C MET A 265 -20.59 -4.46 31.66
N HIS A 266 -21.70 -3.76 31.48
CA HIS A 266 -21.71 -2.31 31.38
C HIS A 266 -22.24 -1.73 32.69
N ILE A 267 -21.44 -0.86 33.35
CA ILE A 267 -21.78 -0.29 34.65
C ILE A 267 -23.13 0.46 34.64
N ARG A 268 -23.49 1.05 33.49
CA ARG A 268 -24.74 1.76 33.32
C ARG A 268 -25.98 0.84 33.39
N ASP A 269 -25.81 -0.46 33.16
CA ASP A 269 -26.90 -1.43 33.08
C ASP A 269 -27.06 -2.20 34.41
N LEU A 270 -26.31 -1.80 35.45
CA LEU A 270 -26.37 -2.25 36.82
C LEU A 270 -27.04 -1.20 37.69
#